data_b57f8ef73cc09f98b35fdfbb0488b37a
#
_entry.id   b57f8ef73cc09f98b35fdfbb0488b37a
#
_cell.length_a   1.000
_cell.length_b   1.000
_cell.length_c   1.000
_cell.angle_alpha   90.00
_cell.angle_beta   90.00
_cell.angle_gamma   90.00
#
_symmetry.space_group_name_H-M   'P 1'
#
loop_
_entity.id
_entity.type
_entity.pdbx_description
1 polymer ?
#
loop_
_entity_poly.entity_id
_entity_poly.type
_entity_poly.pdbx_seq_one_letter_code
_entity_poly.pdbx_strand_id
1 'polypeptide(L)'
;MSNSHIINRRKFLGFIGCTCGSYFLHGCGTVPITERKQLTLYPESMINNQAAKAYTKLKNSKKIKLIKSGNDLNNIIDIGNKISKSVSTFFRNEKKEDPTINFDWEYILIDDKKVKNAWCMPGGKIAVYTGILDVAKNTNGLATIMGHEIAHAVARHSAER
;
A
#
# COMPACT_ATOMS: atom_id res chain seq x y z
N MET A 1 9.08 -17.61 61.21
CA MET A 1 8.23 -16.40 60.99
C MET A 1 8.22 -16.11 59.52
N SER A 2 7.14 -16.54 58.85
CA SER A 2 6.96 -16.42 57.39
C SER A 2 6.22 -15.11 57.10
N ASN A 3 6.90 -14.15 56.47
CA ASN A 3 6.28 -12.90 56.02
C ASN A 3 5.69 -13.10 54.60
N SER A 4 4.41 -13.44 54.56
CA SER A 4 3.65 -13.46 53.29
C SER A 4 3.33 -12.03 52.89
N HIS A 5 4.08 -11.48 51.90
CA HIS A 5 3.72 -10.22 51.27
C HIS A 5 2.45 -10.40 50.43
N ILE A 6 1.29 -10.14 51.04
CA ILE A 6 0.02 -10.07 50.32
C ILE A 6 0.03 -8.81 49.45
N ILE A 7 0.21 -8.98 48.14
CA ILE A 7 0.09 -7.90 47.17
C ILE A 7 -1.38 -7.48 47.12
N ASN A 8 -1.68 -6.26 47.60
CA ASN A 8 -3.03 -5.72 47.65
C ASN A 8 -3.56 -5.54 46.21
N ARG A 9 -4.78 -6.05 45.91
CA ARG A 9 -5.44 -6.00 44.59
C ARG A 9 -5.40 -4.61 43.92
N ARG A 10 -5.48 -3.54 44.71
CA ARG A 10 -5.36 -2.15 44.23
C ARG A 10 -3.97 -1.82 43.70
N LYS A 11 -2.89 -2.33 44.32
CA LYS A 11 -1.51 -2.13 43.82
C LYS A 11 -1.23 -2.97 42.58
N PHE A 12 -1.82 -4.17 42.47
CA PHE A 12 -1.71 -5.03 41.28
C PHE A 12 -2.39 -4.39 40.05
N LEU A 13 -3.60 -3.83 40.22
CA LEU A 13 -4.31 -3.11 39.14
C LEU A 13 -3.59 -1.82 38.72
N GLY A 14 -2.95 -1.12 39.64
CA GLY A 14 -2.13 0.06 39.33
C GLY A 14 -0.87 -0.28 38.49
N PHE A 15 -0.23 -1.43 38.78
CA PHE A 15 0.95 -1.88 38.03
C PHE A 15 0.59 -2.32 36.59
N ILE A 16 -0.55 -2.99 36.40
CA ILE A 16 -1.04 -3.40 35.05
C ILE A 16 -1.45 -2.16 34.24
N GLY A 17 -2.08 -1.16 34.86
CA GLY A 17 -2.49 0.07 34.18
C GLY A 17 -1.33 0.91 33.66
N CYS A 18 -0.21 0.98 34.37
CA CYS A 18 0.98 1.75 33.95
C CYS A 18 1.78 1.05 32.84
N THR A 19 1.88 -0.27 32.87
CA THR A 19 2.64 -1.02 31.83
C THR A 19 1.89 -1.16 30.53
N CYS A 20 0.56 -1.29 30.53
CA CYS A 20 -0.23 -1.34 29.29
C CYS A 20 -0.31 0.02 28.58
N GLY A 21 -0.32 1.14 29.28
CA GLY A 21 -0.43 2.47 28.67
C GLY A 21 0.79 2.87 27.82
N SER A 22 1.97 2.36 28.14
CA SER A 22 3.21 2.70 27.43
C SER A 22 3.37 1.96 26.08
N TYR A 23 2.71 0.84 25.89
CA TYR A 23 2.79 0.05 24.65
C TYR A 23 1.83 0.53 23.56
N PHE A 24 0.78 1.29 23.90
CA PHE A 24 -0.20 1.77 22.91
C PHE A 24 0.22 3.04 22.15
N LEU A 25 1.31 3.70 22.53
CA LEU A 25 1.72 4.98 21.93
C LEU A 25 2.61 4.88 20.69
N HIS A 26 2.98 3.69 20.23
CA HIS A 26 3.89 3.50 19.09
C HIS A 26 3.18 3.24 17.75
N GLY A 27 1.86 3.26 17.69
CA GLY A 27 1.08 2.90 16.50
C GLY A 27 0.61 4.07 15.63
N CYS A 28 0.99 5.32 15.92
CA CYS A 28 0.58 6.47 15.10
C CYS A 28 1.63 6.79 14.03
N GLY A 29 1.38 6.36 12.80
CA GLY A 29 2.10 6.83 11.62
C GLY A 29 1.49 8.12 11.09
N THR A 30 2.26 8.92 10.35
CA THR A 30 1.77 10.12 9.67
C THR A 30 1.68 9.82 8.17
N VAL A 31 0.57 10.20 7.54
CA VAL A 31 0.42 10.08 6.08
C VAL A 31 1.38 11.05 5.39
N PRO A 32 2.22 10.60 4.45
CA PRO A 32 3.36 11.38 3.95
C PRO A 32 3.01 12.72 3.30
N ILE A 33 1.81 12.87 2.72
CA ILE A 33 1.40 14.08 1.99
C ILE A 33 0.47 14.96 2.83
N THR A 34 -0.51 14.35 3.50
CA THR A 34 -1.57 15.07 4.21
C THR A 34 -1.23 15.33 5.67
N GLU A 35 -0.11 14.80 6.16
CA GLU A 35 0.34 14.87 7.57
C GLU A 35 -0.70 14.39 8.58
N ARG A 36 -1.76 13.74 8.10
CA ARG A 36 -2.81 13.15 8.93
C ARG A 36 -2.26 11.99 9.75
N LYS A 37 -2.56 11.99 11.04
CA LYS A 37 -2.21 10.87 11.93
C LYS A 37 -3.02 9.64 11.53
N GLN A 38 -2.32 8.52 11.30
CA GLN A 38 -2.88 7.26 10.91
C GLN A 38 -2.49 6.19 11.94
N LEU A 39 -3.47 5.41 12.39
CA LEU A 39 -3.19 4.26 13.26
C LEU A 39 -2.69 3.10 12.39
N THR A 40 -1.40 2.84 12.43
CA THR A 40 -0.76 1.72 11.73
C THR A 40 -0.58 0.56 12.71
N LEU A 41 -1.42 -0.47 12.58
CA LEU A 41 -1.36 -1.66 13.45
C LEU A 41 -0.26 -2.65 13.04
N TYR A 42 0.21 -2.57 11.79
CA TYR A 42 1.20 -3.49 11.22
C TYR A 42 2.38 -2.73 10.62
N PRO A 43 3.61 -3.27 10.72
CA PRO A 43 4.78 -2.74 10.03
C PRO A 43 4.55 -2.71 8.51
N GLU A 44 5.01 -1.66 7.83
CA GLU A 44 4.88 -1.49 6.39
C GLU A 44 5.50 -2.66 5.60
N SER A 45 6.64 -3.15 6.05
CA SER A 45 7.30 -4.32 5.44
C SER A 45 6.42 -5.56 5.44
N MET A 46 5.63 -5.79 6.50
CA MET A 46 4.69 -6.90 6.58
C MET A 46 3.56 -6.74 5.55
N ILE A 47 2.99 -5.53 5.44
CA ILE A 47 1.92 -5.22 4.49
C ILE A 47 2.43 -5.39 3.05
N ASN A 48 3.60 -4.85 2.73
CA ASN A 48 4.22 -4.98 1.40
C ASN A 48 4.50 -6.46 1.05
N ASN A 49 5.00 -7.25 2.01
CA ASN A 49 5.25 -8.67 1.80
C ASN A 49 3.96 -9.48 1.57
N GLN A 50 2.89 -9.17 2.30
CA GLN A 50 1.58 -9.80 2.08
C GLN A 50 1.01 -9.42 0.71
N ALA A 51 1.11 -8.16 0.31
CA ALA A 51 0.68 -7.68 -1.00
C ALA A 51 1.46 -8.38 -2.13
N ALA A 52 2.78 -8.49 -2.01
CA ALA A 52 3.62 -9.18 -2.99
C ALA A 52 3.25 -10.67 -3.13
N LYS A 53 2.97 -11.36 -2.02
CA LYS A 53 2.51 -12.76 -2.05
C LYS A 53 1.13 -12.88 -2.72
N ALA A 54 0.19 -12.01 -2.39
CA ALA A 54 -1.14 -11.98 -3.01
C ALA A 54 -1.07 -11.71 -4.51
N TYR A 55 -0.23 -10.75 -4.92
CA TYR A 55 0.01 -10.42 -6.33
C TYR A 55 0.63 -11.59 -7.09
N THR A 56 1.63 -12.26 -6.52
CA THR A 56 2.25 -13.46 -7.13
C THR A 56 1.23 -14.59 -7.27
N LYS A 57 0.39 -14.82 -6.25
CA LYS A 57 -0.69 -15.81 -6.33
C LYS A 57 -1.69 -15.46 -7.45
N LEU A 58 -2.01 -14.19 -7.62
CA LEU A 58 -2.90 -13.71 -8.67
C LEU A 58 -2.27 -13.96 -10.06
N LYS A 59 -1.00 -13.60 -10.25
CA LYS A 59 -0.27 -13.81 -11.52
C LYS A 59 -0.21 -15.29 -11.93
N ASN A 60 -0.10 -16.18 -10.96
CA ASN A 60 0.00 -17.63 -11.18
C ASN A 60 -1.37 -18.33 -11.24
N SER A 61 -2.45 -17.59 -11.07
CA SER A 61 -3.81 -18.15 -11.09
C SER A 61 -4.21 -18.55 -12.51
N LYS A 62 -4.59 -19.81 -12.71
CA LYS A 62 -5.13 -20.32 -13.98
C LYS A 62 -6.44 -19.64 -14.42
N LYS A 63 -7.12 -18.95 -13.48
CA LYS A 63 -8.38 -18.23 -13.73
C LYS A 63 -8.15 -16.84 -14.33
N ILE A 64 -6.93 -16.34 -14.30
CA ILE A 64 -6.59 -15.00 -14.77
C ILE A 64 -5.71 -15.13 -16.01
N LYS A 65 -6.15 -14.50 -17.09
CA LYS A 65 -5.40 -14.42 -18.34
C LYS A 65 -4.62 -13.10 -18.36
N LEU A 66 -3.30 -13.19 -18.42
CA LEU A 66 -2.41 -12.03 -18.50
C LEU A 66 -2.02 -11.77 -19.96
N ILE A 67 -2.03 -10.50 -20.34
CA ILE A 67 -1.40 -10.03 -21.57
C ILE A 67 0.07 -9.80 -21.27
N LYS A 68 0.94 -10.58 -21.93
CA LYS A 68 2.40 -10.59 -21.67
C LYS A 68 3.20 -9.68 -22.58
N SER A 69 2.59 -9.15 -23.65
CA SER A 69 3.23 -8.24 -24.60
C SER A 69 2.18 -7.45 -25.38
N GLY A 70 2.58 -6.35 -25.99
CA GLY A 70 1.72 -5.51 -26.81
C GLY A 70 1.73 -4.04 -26.39
N ASN A 71 1.17 -3.19 -27.24
CA ASN A 71 1.22 -1.73 -27.07
C ASN A 71 0.53 -1.28 -25.79
N ASP A 72 -0.59 -1.89 -25.40
CA ASP A 72 -1.32 -1.53 -24.19
C ASP A 72 -0.49 -1.79 -22.93
N LEU A 73 0.16 -2.97 -22.83
CA LEU A 73 1.03 -3.28 -21.72
C LEU A 73 2.25 -2.34 -21.67
N ASN A 74 2.88 -2.08 -22.82
CA ASN A 74 4.02 -1.16 -22.90
C ASN A 74 3.63 0.26 -22.44
N ASN A 75 2.45 0.73 -22.86
CA ASN A 75 1.92 2.02 -22.46
C ASN A 75 1.66 2.08 -20.93
N ILE A 76 1.10 1.03 -20.35
CA ILE A 76 0.90 0.91 -18.89
C ILE A 76 2.23 0.97 -18.15
N ILE A 77 3.24 0.24 -18.60
CA ILE A 77 4.58 0.23 -17.99
C ILE A 77 5.23 1.62 -18.08
N ASP A 78 5.16 2.26 -19.24
CA ASP A 78 5.73 3.61 -19.44
C ASP A 78 5.05 4.66 -18.56
N ILE A 79 3.72 4.66 -18.51
CA ILE A 79 2.94 5.54 -17.63
C ILE A 79 3.32 5.29 -16.16
N GLY A 80 3.32 4.02 -15.73
CA GLY A 80 3.63 3.66 -14.35
C GLY A 80 5.03 4.09 -13.94
N ASN A 81 6.02 3.88 -14.79
CA ASN A 81 7.41 4.33 -14.56
C ASN A 81 7.53 5.85 -14.49
N LYS A 82 6.80 6.58 -15.33
CA LYS A 82 6.79 8.06 -15.28
C LYS A 82 6.16 8.56 -13.97
N ILE A 83 5.05 7.96 -13.55
CA ILE A 83 4.37 8.34 -12.31
C ILE A 83 5.27 8.02 -11.10
N SER A 84 5.83 6.82 -11.00
CA SER A 84 6.69 6.42 -9.87
C SER A 84 7.91 7.34 -9.75
N LYS A 85 8.56 7.67 -10.88
CA LYS A 85 9.65 8.65 -10.90
C LYS A 85 9.22 10.05 -10.46
N SER A 86 8.00 10.47 -10.84
CA SER A 86 7.44 11.75 -10.45
C SER A 86 7.16 11.81 -8.95
N VAL A 87 6.67 10.72 -8.35
CA VAL A 87 6.47 10.59 -6.89
C VAL A 87 7.79 10.77 -6.16
N SER A 88 8.82 10.02 -6.51
CA SER A 88 10.15 10.15 -5.88
C SER A 88 10.76 11.53 -6.07
N THR A 89 10.54 12.16 -7.23
CA THR A 89 11.01 13.52 -7.50
C THR A 89 10.29 14.54 -6.63
N PHE A 90 8.97 14.40 -6.46
CA PHE A 90 8.16 15.27 -5.60
C PHE A 90 8.69 15.22 -4.15
N PHE A 91 8.83 14.05 -3.54
CA PHE A 91 9.30 13.93 -2.16
C PHE A 91 10.72 14.48 -1.97
N ARG A 92 11.60 14.26 -2.93
CA ARG A 92 12.96 14.84 -2.91
C ARG A 92 12.94 16.37 -2.95
N ASN A 93 12.10 16.97 -3.81
CA ASN A 93 11.97 18.43 -3.92
C ASN A 93 11.39 19.04 -2.64
N GLU A 94 10.41 18.36 -2.02
CA GLU A 94 9.82 18.74 -0.75
C GLU A 94 10.71 18.46 0.47
N LYS A 95 11.91 17.86 0.26
CA LYS A 95 12.83 17.42 1.32
C LYS A 95 12.14 16.51 2.36
N LYS A 96 11.18 15.69 1.90
CA LYS A 96 10.46 14.70 2.69
C LYS A 96 10.96 13.31 2.38
N GLU A 97 10.78 12.39 3.33
CA GLU A 97 11.07 10.98 3.13
C GLU A 97 10.14 10.39 2.05
N ASP A 98 10.71 9.73 1.05
CA ASP A 98 9.94 9.07 -0.01
C ASP A 98 9.34 7.76 0.52
N PRO A 99 8.01 7.67 0.68
CA PRO A 99 7.36 6.46 1.17
C PRO A 99 7.43 5.30 0.18
N THR A 100 7.86 5.54 -1.04
CA THR A 100 7.96 4.54 -2.09
C THR A 100 9.38 4.02 -2.31
N ILE A 101 10.34 4.42 -1.46
CA ILE A 101 11.76 4.04 -1.61
C ILE A 101 11.97 2.52 -1.63
N ASN A 102 11.13 1.77 -0.91
CA ASN A 102 11.15 0.32 -0.83
C ASN A 102 10.07 -0.36 -1.70
N PHE A 103 9.46 0.36 -2.64
CA PHE A 103 8.49 -0.23 -3.54
C PHE A 103 9.22 -0.99 -4.66
N ASP A 104 8.75 -2.20 -4.91
CA ASP A 104 9.15 -3.01 -6.06
C ASP A 104 8.03 -2.93 -7.11
N TRP A 105 8.14 -1.89 -7.97
CA TRP A 105 7.14 -1.54 -8.96
C TRP A 105 6.97 -2.64 -10.01
N GLU A 106 5.76 -3.15 -10.13
CA GLU A 106 5.41 -4.18 -11.10
C GLU A 106 4.02 -3.93 -11.69
N TYR A 107 3.90 -4.12 -12.99
CA TYR A 107 2.70 -3.82 -13.76
C TYR A 107 2.22 -5.05 -14.50
N ILE A 108 0.92 -5.38 -14.40
CA ILE A 108 0.29 -6.42 -15.21
C ILE A 108 -0.97 -5.88 -15.90
N LEU A 109 -1.23 -6.43 -17.08
CA LEU A 109 -2.47 -6.23 -17.82
C LEU A 109 -3.26 -7.53 -17.82
N ILE A 110 -4.47 -7.50 -17.24
CA ILE A 110 -5.37 -8.63 -17.13
C ILE A 110 -6.37 -8.56 -18.29
N ASP A 111 -6.46 -9.64 -19.08
CA ASP A 111 -7.39 -9.76 -20.19
C ASP A 111 -8.80 -10.07 -19.69
N ASP A 112 -9.51 -9.02 -19.26
CA ASP A 112 -10.92 -9.09 -18.91
C ASP A 112 -11.61 -7.76 -19.28
N LYS A 113 -12.29 -7.75 -20.43
CA LYS A 113 -13.02 -6.59 -20.95
C LYS A 113 -14.27 -6.22 -20.13
N LYS A 114 -14.79 -7.15 -19.34
CA LYS A 114 -15.99 -6.91 -18.53
C LYS A 114 -15.69 -6.13 -17.25
N VAL A 115 -14.47 -6.26 -16.75
CA VAL A 115 -14.01 -5.59 -15.53
C VAL A 115 -13.38 -4.24 -15.88
N LYS A 116 -14.06 -3.16 -15.52
CA LYS A 116 -13.59 -1.77 -15.71
C LYS A 116 -12.90 -1.31 -14.43
N ASN A 117 -11.70 -1.82 -14.18
CA ASN A 117 -10.96 -1.57 -12.94
C ASN A 117 -9.45 -1.51 -13.16
N ALA A 118 -8.78 -0.80 -12.26
CA ALA A 118 -7.35 -0.86 -12.02
C ALA A 118 -7.13 -0.76 -10.51
N TRP A 119 -5.99 -1.21 -10.02
CA TRP A 119 -5.63 -1.07 -8.60
C TRP A 119 -4.12 -1.11 -8.40
N CYS A 120 -3.68 -0.51 -7.30
CA CYS A 120 -2.31 -0.56 -6.82
C CYS A 120 -2.29 -1.11 -5.39
N MET A 121 -1.63 -2.23 -5.18
CA MET A 121 -1.36 -2.77 -3.85
C MET A 121 -0.15 -2.10 -3.21
N PRO A 122 -0.02 -2.16 -1.87
CA PRO A 122 1.19 -1.78 -1.16
C PRO A 122 2.44 -2.39 -1.77
N GLY A 123 3.54 -1.66 -1.77
CA GLY A 123 4.79 -2.10 -2.38
C GLY A 123 4.84 -1.94 -3.91
N GLY A 124 3.88 -1.20 -4.52
CA GLY A 124 3.94 -0.83 -5.93
C GLY A 124 3.49 -1.93 -6.92
N LYS A 125 2.61 -2.84 -6.49
CA LYS A 125 2.08 -3.92 -7.34
C LYS A 125 0.79 -3.47 -8.02
N ILE A 126 0.82 -3.25 -9.33
CA ILE A 126 -0.25 -2.63 -10.12
C ILE A 126 -0.85 -3.64 -11.09
N ALA A 127 -2.19 -3.68 -11.13
CA ALA A 127 -2.91 -4.39 -12.16
C ALA A 127 -3.93 -3.47 -12.86
N VAL A 128 -3.98 -3.61 -14.16
CA VAL A 128 -4.93 -2.93 -15.03
C VAL A 128 -5.74 -3.99 -15.77
N TYR A 129 -7.04 -3.86 -15.81
CA TYR A 129 -7.92 -4.73 -16.62
C TYR A 129 -8.15 -4.11 -17.98
N THR A 130 -8.22 -4.94 -19.03
CA THR A 130 -8.47 -4.45 -20.40
C THR A 130 -9.76 -3.64 -20.52
N GLY A 131 -10.79 -3.94 -19.71
CA GLY A 131 -12.04 -3.20 -19.72
C GLY A 131 -11.94 -1.73 -19.28
N ILE A 132 -10.89 -1.34 -18.50
CA ILE A 132 -10.72 0.06 -18.12
C ILE A 132 -10.14 0.92 -19.26
N LEU A 133 -9.50 0.31 -20.25
CA LEU A 133 -8.89 1.02 -21.37
C LEU A 133 -9.94 1.77 -22.19
N ASP A 134 -11.12 1.20 -22.37
CA ASP A 134 -12.25 1.85 -23.04
C ASP A 134 -12.76 3.08 -22.27
N VAL A 135 -12.69 3.03 -20.94
CA VAL A 135 -13.08 4.17 -20.06
C VAL A 135 -12.00 5.24 -20.09
N ALA A 136 -10.74 4.84 -20.09
CA ALA A 136 -9.60 5.74 -20.15
C ALA A 136 -9.54 6.54 -21.46
N LYS A 137 -10.01 5.95 -22.56
CA LYS A 137 -10.08 6.53 -23.93
C LYS A 137 -8.72 6.82 -24.57
N ASN A 138 -7.74 7.24 -23.81
CA ASN A 138 -6.40 7.60 -24.28
C ASN A 138 -5.36 7.48 -23.16
N THR A 139 -4.08 7.70 -23.52
CA THR A 139 -2.95 7.65 -22.59
C THR A 139 -3.10 8.60 -21.38
N ASN A 140 -3.65 9.79 -21.57
CA ASN A 140 -3.82 10.75 -20.47
C ASN A 140 -4.89 10.28 -19.48
N GLY A 141 -6.01 9.74 -19.96
CA GLY A 141 -7.04 9.15 -19.10
C GLY A 141 -6.51 7.93 -18.33
N LEU A 142 -5.72 7.08 -18.99
CA LEU A 142 -5.09 5.94 -18.34
C LEU A 142 -4.08 6.41 -17.25
N ALA A 143 -3.29 7.43 -17.54
CA ALA A 143 -2.37 8.03 -16.58
C ALA A 143 -3.10 8.63 -15.37
N THR A 144 -4.26 9.24 -15.57
CA THR A 144 -5.10 9.75 -14.49
C THR A 144 -5.59 8.62 -13.58
N ILE A 145 -6.11 7.53 -14.17
CA ILE A 145 -6.56 6.35 -13.43
C ILE A 145 -5.41 5.73 -12.64
N MET A 146 -4.29 5.45 -13.29
CA MET A 146 -3.13 4.86 -12.65
C MET A 146 -2.54 5.75 -11.57
N GLY A 147 -2.49 7.07 -11.79
CA GLY A 147 -2.05 8.04 -10.80
C GLY A 147 -2.92 8.05 -9.55
N HIS A 148 -4.24 7.92 -9.72
CA HIS A 148 -5.18 7.80 -8.62
C HIS A 148 -4.91 6.54 -7.77
N GLU A 149 -4.74 5.38 -8.42
CA GLU A 149 -4.47 4.13 -7.71
C GLU A 149 -3.10 4.14 -7.02
N ILE A 150 -2.07 4.70 -7.65
CA ILE A 150 -0.76 4.87 -7.05
C ILE A 150 -0.83 5.82 -5.84
N ALA A 151 -1.59 6.91 -5.92
CA ALA A 151 -1.77 7.83 -4.81
C ALA A 151 -2.38 7.15 -3.58
N HIS A 152 -3.32 6.20 -3.76
CA HIS A 152 -3.85 5.39 -2.67
C HIS A 152 -2.77 4.54 -1.98
N ALA A 153 -1.85 3.96 -2.74
CA ALA A 153 -0.74 3.18 -2.18
C ALA A 153 0.27 4.08 -1.47
N VAL A 154 0.62 5.24 -2.05
CA VAL A 154 1.50 6.26 -1.44
C VAL A 154 0.93 6.80 -0.14
N ALA A 155 -0.38 7.08 -0.10
CA ALA A 155 -1.09 7.56 1.08
C ALA A 155 -1.38 6.44 2.11
N ARG A 156 -0.98 5.20 1.85
CA ARG A 156 -1.15 4.04 2.75
C ARG A 156 -2.60 3.74 3.13
N HIS A 157 -3.57 4.06 2.26
CA HIS A 157 -5.00 3.86 2.56
C HIS A 157 -5.37 2.40 2.84
N SER A 158 -4.59 1.43 2.36
CA SER A 158 -4.78 0.01 2.67
C SER A 158 -4.43 -0.36 4.12
N ALA A 159 -3.69 0.46 4.84
CA ALA A 159 -3.34 0.24 6.24
C ALA A 159 -4.42 0.74 7.22
N GLU A 160 -5.44 1.45 6.71
CA GLU A 160 -6.55 2.01 7.50
C GLU A 160 -7.79 1.10 7.59
N ARG A 161 -7.79 -0.05 6.88
CA ARG A 161 -8.95 -0.95 6.81
C ARG A 161 -8.78 -2.19 7.65
#